data_70829907ac7826318f807cfaa1568894
#
_entry.id   70829907ac7826318f807cfaa1568894
#
_cell.length_a   1.000
_cell.length_b   1.000
_cell.length_c   1.000
_cell.angle_alpha   90.00
_cell.angle_beta   90.00
_cell.angle_gamma   90.00
#
_symmetry.space_group_name_H-M   'P 1'
#
loop_
_entity.id
_entity.type
_entity.pdbx_description
1 polymer ?
#
loop_
_entity_poly.entity_id
_entity_poly.type
_entity_poly.pdbx_seq_one_letter_code
_entity_poly.pdbx_strand_id
1 'polypeptide(L)'
;KINSIREYVKSNYKPPKQYNVIIDNKTVYRYEKAGTLHGLFRVRGFTQDDAHIFCTEEQIEDEIKEVIRFCNFIWKTFGFNDVKAYLSTRPDKAVGEKEQWDKAIKSLEDAINAEGLPYDIDEGGGAFYGPKIDLKVKDAIGREWQTSTIQFDFNLPERFDLKYVGKDGLNHRPYMVHRALFGSLERFFGILTEHYAGGFPVWLAPEQVRIIPLSEELNTYADQIEKKLLIQDI
;
A
#
# COMPACT_ATOMS: atom_id res chain seq x y z
N LYS A 1 -1.13 13.49 13.35
CA LYS A 1 -1.51 12.43 12.37
C LYS A 1 -0.37 11.44 12.10
N ILE A 2 0.90 11.87 12.05
CA ILE A 2 2.04 10.91 11.94
C ILE A 2 2.04 9.95 13.14
N ASN A 3 1.81 10.46 14.35
CA ASN A 3 1.67 9.62 15.55
C ASN A 3 0.47 8.69 15.45
N SER A 4 -0.66 9.13 14.86
CA SER A 4 -1.82 8.26 14.63
C SER A 4 -1.51 7.11 13.68
N ILE A 5 -0.69 7.32 12.65
CA ILE A 5 -0.23 6.25 11.75
C ILE A 5 0.67 5.28 12.52
N ARG A 6 1.64 5.79 13.30
CA ARG A 6 2.52 4.97 14.13
C ARG A 6 1.73 4.15 15.17
N GLU A 7 0.75 4.77 15.82
CA GLU A 7 -0.10 4.11 16.82
C GLU A 7 -1.04 3.09 16.16
N TYR A 8 -1.61 3.39 14.99
CA TYR A 8 -2.41 2.42 14.23
C TYR A 8 -1.57 1.19 13.90
N VAL A 9 -0.37 1.37 13.35
CA VAL A 9 0.54 0.27 13.04
C VAL A 9 0.90 -0.53 14.30
N LYS A 10 1.22 0.15 15.42
CA LYS A 10 1.57 -0.53 16.69
C LYS A 10 0.41 -1.27 17.32
N SER A 11 -0.82 -0.74 17.22
CA SER A 11 -1.99 -1.30 17.91
C SER A 11 -2.74 -2.35 17.09
N ASN A 12 -2.73 -2.23 15.76
CA ASN A 12 -3.47 -3.12 14.88
C ASN A 12 -2.57 -4.16 14.18
N TYR A 13 -1.29 -3.83 13.99
CA TYR A 13 -0.33 -4.78 13.47
C TYR A 13 0.23 -5.62 14.62
N LYS A 14 -0.46 -6.69 14.95
CA LYS A 14 0.09 -7.78 15.77
C LYS A 14 0.59 -8.83 14.78
N PRO A 15 1.90 -8.90 14.49
CA PRO A 15 2.39 -9.99 13.69
C PRO A 15 1.96 -11.28 14.38
N PRO A 16 1.24 -12.18 13.70
CA PRO A 16 0.98 -13.49 14.25
C PRO A 16 2.32 -14.14 14.54
N LYS A 17 2.36 -14.95 15.59
CA LYS A 17 3.59 -15.59 16.08
C LYS A 17 4.26 -16.54 15.07
N GLN A 18 3.76 -16.66 13.84
CA GLN A 18 4.13 -17.73 12.90
C GLN A 18 4.36 -17.30 11.44
N TYR A 19 4.43 -15.99 11.09
CA TYR A 19 4.81 -15.58 9.74
C TYR A 19 5.80 -14.41 9.73
N ASN A 20 6.50 -14.26 8.62
CA ASN A 20 7.44 -13.17 8.41
C ASN A 20 6.88 -12.20 7.36
N VAL A 21 6.90 -10.91 7.67
CA VAL A 21 6.68 -9.84 6.71
C VAL A 21 8.04 -9.30 6.30
N ILE A 22 8.33 -9.40 5.00
CA ILE A 22 9.54 -8.79 4.42
C ILE A 22 9.11 -7.50 3.76
N ILE A 23 9.56 -6.38 4.30
CA ILE A 23 9.33 -5.05 3.72
C ILE A 23 10.55 -4.73 2.86
N ASP A 24 10.30 -4.42 1.61
CA ASP A 24 11.33 -4.22 0.62
C ASP A 24 11.04 -2.95 -0.21
N ASN A 25 11.60 -1.83 0.23
CA ASN A 25 11.56 -0.60 -0.55
C ASN A 25 12.62 -0.67 -1.65
N LYS A 26 12.21 -1.01 -2.86
CA LYS A 26 13.12 -1.18 -4.01
C LYS A 26 12.88 -0.13 -5.09
N THR A 27 13.95 0.25 -5.73
CA THR A 27 13.87 0.92 -7.03
C THR A 27 13.54 -0.12 -8.09
N VAL A 28 12.42 0.09 -8.77
CA VAL A 28 11.91 -0.75 -9.86
C VAL A 28 12.18 -0.04 -11.19
N TYR A 29 12.73 -0.77 -12.15
CA TYR A 29 12.93 -0.26 -13.50
C TYR A 29 11.99 -0.99 -14.48
N ARG A 30 11.25 -0.22 -15.27
CA ARG A 30 10.34 -0.76 -16.30
C ARG A 30 10.61 -0.10 -17.63
N TYR A 31 10.61 -0.90 -18.70
CA TYR A 31 10.59 -0.36 -20.03
C TYR A 31 9.23 0.25 -20.33
N GLU A 32 9.17 1.56 -20.35
CA GLU A 32 7.99 2.32 -20.76
C GLU A 32 8.24 2.99 -22.10
N LYS A 33 7.27 2.94 -23.00
CA LYS A 33 7.35 3.66 -24.29
C LYS A 33 7.43 5.17 -24.03
N ALA A 34 8.25 5.90 -24.81
CA ALA A 34 8.45 7.34 -24.60
C ALA A 34 7.15 8.14 -24.54
N GLY A 35 6.17 7.83 -25.42
CA GLY A 35 4.88 8.51 -25.45
C GLY A 35 3.95 8.24 -24.28
N THR A 36 4.30 7.31 -23.36
CA THR A 36 3.50 7.02 -22.18
C THR A 36 4.04 7.68 -20.91
N LEU A 37 5.24 8.27 -20.97
CA LEU A 37 5.86 8.94 -19.82
C LEU A 37 5.06 10.21 -19.47
N HIS A 38 4.89 10.46 -18.16
CA HIS A 38 4.08 11.58 -17.69
C HIS A 38 4.56 12.09 -16.31
N GLY A 39 5.51 13.03 -16.31
CA GLY A 39 6.05 13.61 -15.08
C GLY A 39 6.40 12.55 -14.03
N LEU A 40 5.96 12.74 -12.79
CA LEU A 40 6.10 11.76 -11.71
C LEU A 40 5.07 10.62 -11.79
N PHE A 41 4.01 10.77 -12.56
CA PHE A 41 2.92 9.80 -12.62
C PHE A 41 3.28 8.52 -13.37
N ARG A 42 4.16 8.61 -14.38
CA ARG A 42 4.63 7.45 -15.12
C ARG A 42 6.08 7.62 -15.56
N VAL A 43 6.96 6.92 -14.88
CA VAL A 43 8.42 6.99 -15.02
C VAL A 43 8.99 5.61 -15.30
N ARG A 44 10.24 5.54 -15.78
CA ARG A 44 10.92 4.27 -16.04
C ARG A 44 11.64 3.71 -14.83
N GLY A 45 11.99 4.56 -13.86
CA GLY A 45 12.58 4.16 -12.59
C GLY A 45 11.80 4.79 -11.46
N PHE A 46 11.34 3.99 -10.49
CA PHE A 46 10.54 4.46 -9.36
C PHE A 46 10.78 3.59 -8.12
N THR A 47 10.49 4.16 -6.97
CA THR A 47 10.56 3.45 -5.69
C THR A 47 9.19 2.87 -5.37
N GLN A 48 9.14 1.58 -5.06
CA GLN A 48 7.92 0.90 -4.65
C GLN A 48 8.01 0.50 -3.18
N ASP A 49 6.93 0.73 -2.43
CA ASP A 49 6.76 0.32 -1.04
C ASP A 49 6.24 -1.12 -0.95
N ASP A 50 6.97 -2.03 -1.53
CA ASP A 50 6.59 -3.42 -1.63
C ASP A 50 6.78 -4.18 -0.29
N ALA A 51 5.92 -5.16 -0.03
CA ALA A 51 6.08 -6.08 1.07
C ALA A 51 5.51 -7.46 0.72
N HIS A 52 6.09 -8.47 1.31
CA HIS A 52 5.74 -9.86 1.11
C HIS A 52 5.31 -10.47 2.44
N ILE A 53 4.06 -10.92 2.52
CA ILE A 53 3.46 -11.54 3.70
C ILE A 53 3.38 -13.04 3.44
N PHE A 54 4.02 -13.83 4.30
CA PHE A 54 3.95 -15.29 4.25
C PHE A 54 3.01 -15.76 5.34
N CYS A 55 1.97 -16.50 4.96
CA CYS A 55 0.93 -16.95 5.88
C CYS A 55 0.45 -18.37 5.55
N THR A 56 -0.30 -18.98 6.49
CA THR A 56 -0.97 -20.24 6.25
C THR A 56 -2.26 -20.04 5.47
N GLU A 57 -2.86 -21.12 5.00
CA GLU A 57 -4.13 -21.06 4.29
C GLU A 57 -5.26 -20.46 5.15
N GLU A 58 -5.30 -20.79 6.43
CA GLU A 58 -6.32 -20.29 7.36
C GLU A 58 -6.16 -18.80 7.68
N GLN A 59 -4.95 -18.23 7.46
CA GLN A 59 -4.66 -16.83 7.76
C GLN A 59 -4.90 -15.90 6.58
N ILE A 60 -4.96 -16.42 5.35
CA ILE A 60 -4.91 -15.63 4.10
C ILE A 60 -6.02 -14.57 4.03
N GLU A 61 -7.24 -14.93 4.38
CA GLU A 61 -8.38 -14.02 4.32
C GLU A 61 -8.24 -12.87 5.32
N ASP A 62 -7.83 -13.16 6.55
CA ASP A 62 -7.62 -12.14 7.58
C ASP A 62 -6.45 -11.21 7.23
N GLU A 63 -5.37 -11.73 6.66
CA GLU A 63 -4.25 -10.91 6.18
C GLU A 63 -4.68 -9.95 5.06
N ILE A 64 -5.46 -10.41 4.10
CA ILE A 64 -5.98 -9.57 3.03
C ILE A 64 -6.88 -8.46 3.59
N LYS A 65 -7.78 -8.79 4.53
CA LYS A 65 -8.64 -7.81 5.22
C LYS A 65 -7.82 -6.73 5.94
N GLU A 66 -6.80 -7.15 6.69
CA GLU A 66 -5.93 -6.21 7.40
C GLU A 66 -5.19 -5.27 6.44
N VAL A 67 -4.71 -5.79 5.30
CA VAL A 67 -4.08 -4.95 4.28
C VAL A 67 -5.09 -3.96 3.68
N ILE A 68 -6.33 -4.39 3.36
CA ILE A 68 -7.39 -3.50 2.88
C ILE A 68 -7.69 -2.39 3.89
N ARG A 69 -7.86 -2.74 5.17
CA ARG A 69 -8.09 -1.77 6.26
C ARG A 69 -6.96 -0.77 6.34
N PHE A 70 -5.71 -1.25 6.27
CA PHE A 70 -4.54 -0.39 6.32
C PHE A 70 -4.47 0.55 5.12
N CYS A 71 -4.72 0.06 3.90
CA CYS A 71 -4.82 0.90 2.71
C CYS A 71 -5.88 2.01 2.89
N ASN A 72 -7.09 1.64 3.30
CA ASN A 72 -8.18 2.58 3.52
C ASN A 72 -7.84 3.62 4.60
N PHE A 73 -7.21 3.21 5.69
CA PHE A 73 -6.75 4.12 6.74
C PHE A 73 -5.73 5.13 6.20
N ILE A 74 -4.73 4.66 5.45
CA ILE A 74 -3.70 5.50 4.85
C ILE A 74 -4.33 6.50 3.88
N TRP A 75 -5.13 6.06 2.92
CA TRP A 75 -5.75 6.94 1.93
C TRP A 75 -6.63 8.01 2.57
N LYS A 76 -7.46 7.65 3.55
CA LYS A 76 -8.27 8.60 4.32
C LYS A 76 -7.40 9.60 5.10
N THR A 77 -6.28 9.15 5.66
CA THR A 77 -5.35 10.03 6.39
C THR A 77 -4.73 11.08 5.49
N PHE A 78 -4.43 10.72 4.23
CA PHE A 78 -3.94 11.66 3.22
C PHE A 78 -5.04 12.45 2.52
N GLY A 79 -6.31 12.30 2.92
CA GLY A 79 -7.44 13.09 2.41
C GLY A 79 -8.16 12.49 1.20
N PHE A 80 -7.80 11.28 0.76
CA PHE A 80 -8.46 10.59 -0.34
C PHE A 80 -9.62 9.75 0.19
N ASN A 81 -10.86 10.19 -0.07
CA ASN A 81 -12.07 9.52 0.42
C ASN A 81 -12.78 8.69 -0.65
N ASP A 82 -12.43 8.89 -1.92
CA ASP A 82 -13.00 8.16 -3.07
C ASP A 82 -11.96 7.15 -3.60
N VAL A 83 -11.89 6.01 -2.91
CA VAL A 83 -11.02 4.90 -3.29
C VAL A 83 -11.88 3.79 -3.85
N LYS A 84 -11.58 3.33 -5.06
CA LYS A 84 -12.28 2.25 -5.74
C LYS A 84 -11.37 1.04 -5.91
N ALA A 85 -11.91 -0.14 -5.61
CA ALA A 85 -11.22 -1.40 -5.82
C ALA A 85 -11.54 -2.00 -7.20
N TYR A 86 -10.58 -2.75 -7.72
CA TYR A 86 -10.71 -3.56 -8.92
C TYR A 86 -10.17 -4.95 -8.62
N LEU A 87 -11.04 -5.96 -8.72
CA LEU A 87 -10.67 -7.36 -8.54
C LEU A 87 -10.28 -7.93 -9.90
N SER A 88 -8.98 -8.14 -10.12
CA SER A 88 -8.44 -8.66 -11.37
C SER A 88 -8.40 -10.18 -11.35
N THR A 89 -9.04 -10.80 -12.36
CA THR A 89 -9.20 -12.24 -12.48
C THR A 89 -8.13 -12.88 -13.35
N ARG A 90 -8.25 -14.18 -13.60
CA ARG A 90 -7.27 -15.00 -14.30
C ARG A 90 -7.07 -14.56 -15.75
N PRO A 91 -5.83 -14.23 -16.20
CA PRO A 91 -5.54 -13.94 -17.61
C PRO A 91 -5.42 -15.22 -18.45
N ASP A 92 -5.47 -15.09 -19.76
CA ASP A 92 -5.35 -16.22 -20.69
C ASP A 92 -4.02 -16.98 -20.51
N LYS A 93 -2.92 -16.26 -20.26
CA LYS A 93 -1.58 -16.82 -20.03
C LYS A 93 -1.25 -16.92 -18.54
N ALA A 94 -2.09 -17.59 -17.77
CA ALA A 94 -1.87 -17.81 -16.35
C ALA A 94 -1.15 -19.14 -16.09
N VAL A 95 -0.35 -19.19 -15.01
CA VAL A 95 0.19 -20.41 -14.44
C VAL A 95 -0.72 -20.93 -13.32
N GLY A 96 -0.61 -22.22 -13.01
CA GLY A 96 -1.45 -22.87 -11.98
C GLY A 96 -2.80 -23.33 -12.50
N GLU A 97 -3.43 -24.19 -11.73
CA GLU A 97 -4.71 -24.81 -12.07
C GLU A 97 -5.87 -23.84 -11.85
N LYS A 98 -6.96 -24.08 -12.59
CA LYS A 98 -8.14 -23.22 -12.52
C LYS A 98 -8.72 -23.17 -11.10
N GLU A 99 -8.77 -24.28 -10.42
CA GLU A 99 -9.29 -24.42 -9.06
C GLU A 99 -8.50 -23.58 -8.03
N GLN A 100 -7.19 -23.46 -8.21
CA GLN A 100 -6.34 -22.59 -7.37
C GLN A 100 -6.71 -21.11 -7.60
N TRP A 101 -6.91 -20.73 -8.86
CA TRP A 101 -7.33 -19.37 -9.22
C TRP A 101 -8.72 -19.05 -8.67
N ASP A 102 -9.69 -19.94 -8.85
CA ASP A 102 -11.07 -19.74 -8.38
C ASP A 102 -11.08 -19.56 -6.84
N LYS A 103 -10.29 -20.35 -6.12
CA LYS A 103 -10.14 -20.24 -4.67
C LYS A 103 -9.48 -18.90 -4.27
N ALA A 104 -8.40 -18.52 -4.94
CA ALA A 104 -7.69 -17.28 -4.66
C ALA A 104 -8.55 -16.03 -4.96
N ILE A 105 -9.27 -16.02 -6.11
CA ILE A 105 -10.20 -14.94 -6.47
C ILE A 105 -11.29 -14.82 -5.41
N LYS A 106 -11.87 -15.96 -5.00
CA LYS A 106 -12.91 -15.96 -3.96
C LYS A 106 -12.41 -15.41 -2.63
N SER A 107 -11.21 -15.76 -2.19
CA SER A 107 -10.62 -15.22 -0.97
C SER A 107 -10.45 -13.69 -1.02
N LEU A 108 -10.02 -13.15 -2.17
CA LEU A 108 -9.91 -11.71 -2.38
C LEU A 108 -11.30 -11.04 -2.39
N GLU A 109 -12.28 -11.64 -3.06
CA GLU A 109 -13.66 -11.15 -3.14
C GLU A 109 -14.34 -11.13 -1.77
N ASP A 110 -14.21 -12.22 -1.00
CA ASP A 110 -14.77 -12.33 0.35
C ASP A 110 -14.17 -11.27 1.28
N ALA A 111 -12.86 -10.99 1.16
CA ALA A 111 -12.19 -9.94 1.93
C ALA A 111 -12.68 -8.52 1.55
N ILE A 112 -12.85 -8.22 0.26
CA ILE A 112 -13.39 -6.94 -0.21
C ILE A 112 -14.80 -6.72 0.34
N ASN A 113 -15.66 -7.74 0.21
CA ASN A 113 -17.05 -7.69 0.67
C ASN A 113 -17.15 -7.52 2.18
N ALA A 114 -16.31 -8.22 2.96
CA ALA A 114 -16.25 -8.10 4.41
C ALA A 114 -15.86 -6.68 4.88
N GLU A 115 -15.03 -5.98 4.10
CA GLU A 115 -14.63 -4.60 4.40
C GLU A 115 -15.58 -3.54 3.79
N GLY A 116 -16.63 -3.97 3.09
CA GLY A 116 -17.62 -3.08 2.49
C GLY A 116 -17.04 -2.13 1.43
N LEU A 117 -15.94 -2.52 0.78
CA LEU A 117 -15.28 -1.71 -0.23
C LEU A 117 -15.97 -1.91 -1.59
N PRO A 118 -16.45 -0.84 -2.26
CA PRO A 118 -17.01 -0.98 -3.59
C PRO A 118 -15.95 -1.40 -4.60
N TYR A 119 -16.28 -2.35 -5.47
CA TYR A 119 -15.35 -2.85 -6.46
C TYR A 119 -16.00 -3.18 -7.80
N ASP A 120 -15.20 -3.17 -8.85
CA ASP A 120 -15.51 -3.74 -10.15
C ASP A 120 -14.62 -4.94 -10.44
N ILE A 121 -15.08 -5.83 -11.32
CA ILE A 121 -14.28 -6.94 -11.83
C ILE A 121 -13.44 -6.43 -13.02
N ASP A 122 -12.14 -6.72 -12.99
CA ASP A 122 -11.20 -6.52 -14.08
C ASP A 122 -10.86 -7.90 -14.68
N GLU A 123 -11.67 -8.33 -15.65
CA GLU A 123 -11.55 -9.65 -16.23
C GLU A 123 -10.21 -9.82 -16.96
N GLY A 124 -9.46 -10.86 -16.59
CA GLY A 124 -8.16 -11.16 -17.16
C GLY A 124 -7.04 -10.20 -16.78
N GLY A 125 -7.28 -9.25 -15.89
CA GLY A 125 -6.30 -8.25 -15.45
C GLY A 125 -5.31 -8.73 -14.40
N GLY A 126 -5.46 -9.96 -13.90
CA GLY A 126 -4.54 -10.56 -12.93
C GLY A 126 -3.12 -10.70 -13.48
N ALA A 127 -2.13 -10.86 -12.58
CA ALA A 127 -0.80 -11.24 -13.02
C ALA A 127 -0.81 -12.71 -13.47
N PHE A 128 0.18 -13.11 -14.25
CA PHE A 128 0.25 -14.51 -14.72
C PHE A 128 0.34 -15.53 -13.58
N TYR A 129 0.73 -15.11 -12.38
CA TYR A 129 0.98 -15.96 -11.21
C TYR A 129 -0.06 -15.82 -10.08
N GLY A 130 -1.06 -14.95 -10.20
CA GLY A 130 -2.12 -14.81 -9.20
C GLY A 130 -3.07 -13.64 -9.43
N PRO A 131 -4.27 -13.72 -8.85
CA PRO A 131 -5.25 -12.63 -8.88
C PRO A 131 -4.83 -11.49 -7.95
N LYS A 132 -5.43 -10.31 -8.13
CA LYS A 132 -5.09 -9.13 -7.33
C LYS A 132 -6.27 -8.21 -7.11
N ILE A 133 -6.17 -7.42 -6.06
CA ILE A 133 -6.99 -6.23 -5.83
C ILE A 133 -6.11 -5.01 -6.11
N ASP A 134 -6.52 -4.17 -7.04
CA ASP A 134 -5.93 -2.86 -7.27
C ASP A 134 -6.84 -1.78 -6.69
N LEU A 135 -6.29 -0.90 -5.84
CA LEU A 135 -6.99 0.29 -5.39
C LEU A 135 -6.59 1.46 -6.27
N LYS A 136 -7.58 2.21 -6.73
CA LYS A 136 -7.37 3.42 -7.53
C LYS A 136 -7.88 4.63 -6.79
N VAL A 137 -7.14 5.72 -6.92
CA VAL A 137 -7.53 7.05 -6.46
C VAL A 137 -7.65 8.00 -7.66
N LYS A 138 -8.47 9.03 -7.52
CA LYS A 138 -8.59 10.08 -8.53
C LYS A 138 -7.64 11.22 -8.22
N ASP A 139 -6.97 11.72 -9.25
CA ASP A 139 -6.20 12.96 -9.16
C ASP A 139 -7.12 14.21 -9.17
N ALA A 140 -6.51 15.39 -9.06
CA ALA A 140 -7.23 16.66 -8.98
C ALA A 140 -8.14 16.97 -10.18
N ILE A 141 -7.92 16.31 -11.34
CA ILE A 141 -8.74 16.48 -12.55
C ILE A 141 -9.58 15.24 -12.87
N GLY A 142 -9.69 14.30 -11.92
CA GLY A 142 -10.59 13.15 -11.99
C GLY A 142 -10.04 11.93 -12.73
N ARG A 143 -8.74 11.91 -13.10
CA ARG A 143 -8.12 10.71 -13.70
C ARG A 143 -7.86 9.66 -12.63
N GLU A 144 -8.19 8.41 -12.92
CA GLU A 144 -7.91 7.30 -12.02
C GLU A 144 -6.46 6.81 -12.16
N TRP A 145 -5.81 6.65 -11.03
CA TRP A 145 -4.47 6.09 -10.93
C TRP A 145 -4.45 4.90 -10.00
N GLN A 146 -3.91 3.80 -10.48
CA GLN A 146 -3.59 2.65 -9.63
C GLN A 146 -2.50 3.05 -8.64
N THR A 147 -2.78 2.78 -7.38
CA THR A 147 -1.89 3.06 -6.26
C THR A 147 -1.61 1.78 -5.46
N SER A 148 -2.52 1.37 -4.57
CA SER A 148 -2.32 0.17 -3.79
C SER A 148 -2.59 -1.09 -4.61
N THR A 149 -1.83 -2.14 -4.34
CA THR A 149 -2.06 -3.47 -4.91
C THR A 149 -1.93 -4.52 -3.80
N ILE A 150 -2.85 -5.46 -3.78
CA ILE A 150 -2.84 -6.64 -2.92
C ILE A 150 -2.92 -7.84 -3.85
N GLN A 151 -1.90 -8.69 -3.86
CA GLN A 151 -1.79 -9.77 -4.82
C GLN A 151 -1.57 -11.10 -4.12
N PHE A 152 -2.47 -12.03 -4.38
CA PHE A 152 -2.35 -13.38 -3.87
C PHE A 152 -1.44 -14.20 -4.78
N ASP A 153 -0.36 -14.76 -4.23
CA ASP A 153 0.62 -15.55 -4.95
C ASP A 153 0.72 -16.95 -4.35
N PHE A 154 0.29 -17.94 -5.11
CA PHE A 154 0.46 -19.37 -4.80
C PHE A 154 1.60 -20.00 -5.58
N ASN A 155 2.17 -19.30 -6.57
CA ASN A 155 3.15 -19.84 -7.51
C ASN A 155 4.59 -19.68 -7.01
N LEU A 156 5.00 -18.52 -6.50
CA LEU A 156 6.38 -18.34 -6.02
C LEU A 156 6.71 -19.23 -4.82
N PRO A 157 5.84 -19.41 -3.81
CA PRO A 157 6.09 -20.37 -2.75
C PRO A 157 6.32 -21.80 -3.27
N GLU A 158 5.65 -22.19 -4.34
CA GLU A 158 5.87 -23.48 -4.98
C GLU A 158 7.21 -23.54 -5.71
N ARG A 159 7.51 -22.53 -6.53
CA ARG A 159 8.74 -22.50 -7.33
C ARG A 159 10.02 -22.46 -6.51
N PHE A 160 9.98 -21.79 -5.36
CA PHE A 160 11.11 -21.72 -4.43
C PHE A 160 11.10 -22.83 -3.39
N ASP A 161 10.15 -23.79 -3.48
CA ASP A 161 9.96 -24.90 -2.52
C ASP A 161 9.94 -24.40 -1.06
N LEU A 162 9.25 -23.28 -0.81
CA LEU A 162 9.14 -22.70 0.51
C LEU A 162 8.34 -23.63 1.41
N LYS A 163 8.80 -23.80 2.65
CA LYS A 163 8.18 -24.67 3.64
C LYS A 163 8.19 -24.03 5.01
N TYR A 164 7.15 -24.30 5.78
CA TYR A 164 7.11 -24.05 7.22
C TYR A 164 6.69 -25.32 7.96
N VAL A 165 7.08 -25.45 9.22
CA VAL A 165 6.67 -26.57 10.05
C VAL A 165 5.33 -26.23 10.69
N GLY A 166 4.30 -27.02 10.36
CA GLY A 166 2.97 -26.88 10.91
C GLY A 166 2.86 -27.34 12.37
N LYS A 167 1.68 -27.14 12.97
CA LYS A 167 1.39 -27.62 14.34
C LYS A 167 1.43 -29.15 14.47
N ASP A 168 1.25 -29.84 13.36
CA ASP A 168 1.35 -31.30 13.22
C ASP A 168 2.80 -31.80 13.13
N GLY A 169 3.80 -30.90 13.12
CA GLY A 169 5.21 -31.22 12.97
C GLY A 169 5.63 -31.55 11.52
N LEU A 170 4.72 -31.41 10.55
CA LEU A 170 4.99 -31.66 9.14
C LEU A 170 5.33 -30.38 8.39
N ASN A 171 5.98 -30.55 7.23
CA ASN A 171 6.27 -29.45 6.34
C ASN A 171 5.04 -29.10 5.48
N HIS A 172 4.64 -27.84 5.52
CA HIS A 172 3.57 -27.28 4.70
C HIS A 172 4.10 -26.14 3.82
N ARG A 173 3.41 -25.89 2.70
CA ARG A 173 3.72 -24.77 1.82
C ARG A 173 2.96 -23.54 2.28
N PRO A 174 3.61 -22.38 2.48
CA PRO A 174 2.92 -21.13 2.78
C PRO A 174 2.25 -20.57 1.53
N TYR A 175 1.25 -19.72 1.72
CA TYR A 175 0.82 -18.75 0.73
C TYR A 175 1.61 -17.44 0.87
N MET A 176 1.62 -16.65 -0.17
CA MET A 176 2.26 -15.34 -0.16
C MET A 176 1.29 -14.26 -0.67
N VAL A 177 1.28 -13.13 0.03
CA VAL A 177 0.58 -11.93 -0.41
C VAL A 177 1.61 -10.84 -0.65
N HIS A 178 1.69 -10.37 -1.87
CA HIS A 178 2.41 -9.13 -2.19
C HIS A 178 1.49 -7.95 -1.89
N ARG A 179 2.03 -6.91 -1.28
CA ARG A 179 1.28 -5.68 -1.09
C ARG A 179 2.14 -4.45 -1.33
N ALA A 180 1.57 -3.47 -2.00
CA ALA A 180 2.06 -2.11 -2.04
C ALA A 180 0.93 -1.19 -1.58
N LEU A 181 1.22 -0.21 -0.72
CA LEU A 181 0.23 0.76 -0.24
C LEU A 181 0.14 1.96 -1.17
N PHE A 182 1.29 2.57 -1.46
CA PHE A 182 1.38 3.74 -2.34
C PHE A 182 1.66 3.35 -3.79
N GLY A 183 2.19 2.14 -4.02
CA GLY A 183 2.69 1.70 -5.30
C GLY A 183 3.98 2.44 -5.67
N SER A 184 3.97 3.30 -6.70
CA SER A 184 5.09 4.19 -6.96
C SER A 184 5.03 5.40 -6.02
N LEU A 185 6.08 5.60 -5.21
CA LEU A 185 6.19 6.77 -4.33
C LEU A 185 6.23 8.07 -5.13
N GLU A 186 6.83 8.07 -6.31
CA GLU A 186 6.88 9.22 -7.21
C GLU A 186 5.49 9.60 -7.70
N ARG A 187 4.68 8.59 -8.11
CA ARG A 187 3.28 8.82 -8.51
C ARG A 187 2.45 9.31 -7.34
N PHE A 188 2.57 8.68 -6.19
CA PHE A 188 1.88 9.11 -4.97
C PHE A 188 2.19 10.56 -4.63
N PHE A 189 3.47 10.94 -4.66
CA PHE A 189 3.90 12.31 -4.39
C PHE A 189 3.30 13.30 -5.41
N GLY A 190 3.28 12.94 -6.69
CA GLY A 190 2.65 13.75 -7.75
C GLY A 190 1.16 13.94 -7.50
N ILE A 191 0.42 12.85 -7.26
CA ILE A 191 -1.03 12.89 -6.98
C ILE A 191 -1.31 13.74 -5.72
N LEU A 192 -0.54 13.54 -4.66
CA LEU A 192 -0.69 14.24 -3.40
C LEU A 192 -0.43 15.76 -3.54
N THR A 193 0.60 16.11 -4.32
CA THR A 193 0.95 17.52 -4.58
C THR A 193 -0.17 18.21 -5.36
N GLU A 194 -0.74 17.56 -6.36
CA GLU A 194 -1.88 18.11 -7.11
C GLU A 194 -3.15 18.18 -6.25
N HIS A 195 -3.41 17.15 -5.43
CA HIS A 195 -4.56 17.10 -4.54
C HIS A 195 -4.62 18.28 -3.58
N TYR A 196 -3.48 18.68 -3.04
CA TYR A 196 -3.37 19.82 -2.13
C TYR A 196 -2.98 21.14 -2.83
N ALA A 197 -2.82 21.14 -4.15
CA ALA A 197 -2.32 22.28 -4.94
C ALA A 197 -1.02 22.87 -4.34
N GLY A 198 -0.17 22.04 -3.76
CA GLY A 198 1.06 22.43 -3.05
C GLY A 198 0.85 22.98 -1.64
N GLY A 199 -0.39 23.29 -1.24
CA GLY A 199 -0.73 23.79 0.10
C GLY A 199 -1.01 22.65 1.08
N PHE A 200 0.02 21.91 1.44
CA PHE A 200 -0.09 20.74 2.32
C PHE A 200 -0.62 21.10 3.73
N PRO A 201 -1.39 20.23 4.37
CA PRO A 201 -1.71 20.40 5.78
C PRO A 201 -0.45 20.39 6.64
N VAL A 202 -0.48 21.07 7.79
CA VAL A 202 0.69 21.31 8.65
C VAL A 202 1.51 20.02 8.90
N TRP A 203 0.85 18.92 9.21
CA TRP A 203 1.54 17.63 9.51
C TRP A 203 2.30 17.02 8.31
N LEU A 204 2.05 17.52 7.09
CA LEU A 204 2.63 17.03 5.85
C LEU A 204 3.52 18.08 5.18
N ALA A 205 3.42 19.34 5.63
CA ALA A 205 4.18 20.42 5.05
C ALA A 205 5.68 20.28 5.33
N PRO A 206 6.56 20.51 4.34
CA PRO A 206 8.01 20.48 4.53
C PRO A 206 8.50 21.51 5.55
N GLU A 207 7.83 22.66 5.57
CA GLU A 207 7.98 23.70 6.59
C GLU A 207 6.63 23.87 7.28
N GLN A 208 6.53 23.41 8.52
CA GLN A 208 5.27 23.36 9.25
C GLN A 208 4.91 24.70 9.87
N VAL A 209 5.89 25.38 10.45
CA VAL A 209 5.75 26.69 11.09
C VAL A 209 7.05 27.48 10.90
N ARG A 210 6.92 28.75 10.57
CA ARG A 210 8.03 29.69 10.57
C ARG A 210 7.80 30.77 11.62
N ILE A 211 8.72 30.91 12.56
CA ILE A 211 8.69 31.95 13.60
C ILE A 211 9.55 33.11 13.11
N ILE A 212 8.96 34.32 13.04
CA ILE A 212 9.64 35.52 12.57
C ILE A 212 9.63 36.58 13.70
N PRO A 213 10.73 36.71 14.45
CA PRO A 213 10.83 37.74 15.47
C PRO A 213 10.84 39.13 14.82
N LEU A 214 10.15 40.11 15.43
CA LEU A 214 10.08 41.49 14.94
C LEU A 214 11.35 42.28 15.20
N SER A 215 12.18 41.87 16.18
CA SER A 215 13.48 42.45 16.50
C SER A 215 14.40 41.39 17.07
N GLU A 216 15.70 41.65 17.08
CA GLU A 216 16.72 40.76 17.63
C GLU A 216 16.53 40.46 19.13
N GLU A 217 15.96 41.43 19.88
CA GLU A 217 15.66 41.27 21.31
C GLU A 217 14.64 40.15 21.57
N LEU A 218 13.81 39.79 20.59
CA LEU A 218 12.80 38.75 20.67
C LEU A 218 13.32 37.34 20.27
N ASN A 219 14.57 37.24 19.84
CA ASN A 219 15.12 35.93 19.43
C ASN A 219 15.03 34.88 20.52
N THR A 220 15.39 35.23 21.76
CA THR A 220 15.29 34.28 22.89
C THR A 220 13.87 33.77 23.12
N TYR A 221 12.87 34.62 22.90
CA TYR A 221 11.46 34.22 23.00
C TYR A 221 11.05 33.33 21.82
N ALA A 222 11.48 33.66 20.61
CA ALA A 222 11.26 32.86 19.41
C ALA A 222 11.84 31.44 19.58
N ASP A 223 13.08 31.31 20.08
CA ASP A 223 13.72 30.03 20.38
C ASP A 223 12.92 29.19 21.40
N GLN A 224 12.30 29.85 22.39
CA GLN A 224 11.47 29.15 23.37
C GLN A 224 10.19 28.59 22.74
N ILE A 225 9.60 29.32 21.78
CA ILE A 225 8.43 28.85 21.03
C ILE A 225 8.82 27.67 20.14
N GLU A 226 9.92 27.78 19.37
CA GLU A 226 10.43 26.70 18.54
C GLU A 226 10.62 25.41 19.34
N LYS A 227 11.30 25.49 20.49
CA LYS A 227 11.50 24.32 21.36
C LYS A 227 10.17 23.68 21.80
N LYS A 228 9.14 24.48 22.09
CA LYS A 228 7.82 23.96 22.45
C LYS A 228 7.12 23.26 21.27
N LEU A 229 7.27 23.77 20.05
CA LEU A 229 6.70 23.17 18.85
C LEU A 229 7.41 21.86 18.52
N LEU A 230 8.75 21.82 18.58
CA LEU A 230 9.54 20.61 18.35
C LEU A 230 9.18 19.45 19.31
N ILE A 231 8.82 19.74 20.57
CA ILE A 231 8.33 18.73 21.52
C ILE A 231 6.98 18.12 21.08
N GLN A 232 6.20 18.85 20.28
CA GLN A 232 4.90 18.43 19.72
C GLN A 232 5.02 17.78 18.36
N ASP A 233 6.24 17.52 17.87
CA ASP A 233 6.52 17.05 16.49
C ASP A 233 6.00 18.04 15.40
N ILE A 234 6.06 19.34 15.67
CA ILE A 234 5.73 20.45 14.76
C ILE A 234 6.99 21.23 14.42
#